data_1dfed19d9388a8a12010d2fbf3c8a200
#
_entry.id   1dfed19d9388a8a12010d2fbf3c8a200
#
_cell.length_a   1.000
_cell.length_b   1.000
_cell.length_c   1.000
_cell.angle_alpha   90.00
_cell.angle_beta   90.00
_cell.angle_gamma   90.00
#
_symmetry.space_group_name_H-M   'P 1'
#
loop_
_entity.id
_entity.type
_entity.pdbx_description
1 polymer ?
#
loop_
_entity_poly.entity_id
_entity_poly.type
_entity_poly.pdbx_seq_one_letter_code
_entity_poly.pdbx_strand_id
1 'polypeptide(L)'
;MVTRRILLGIATLAAFLPPASAPAQPIQVVMWDEQQPSQKQAYSNFLGNEIAGYLASRPGLAVRAVTLDDAGQGLGSDVLDNCQVLIYWDHARHHEVKRDKAREIVRRIKSGQIAMISLHSAHWSLPFIEAMAEVTRTRTTQRYASADQQVEINFVQGQDFVGPKRDSQITPRVAARKFPDGRTALKVYLPNCAFPGWREDGKPSYLTTLLPNHPIARDIPARFTLPATEMYDEPFHIPRPDEVVFEERWTGGEWFRSGCVWQLGRGRVFYFRPGHETFPVYKEKIPLKIIENAVRWLAAPR
;
A
#
# COMPACT_ATOMS: atom_id res chain seq x y z
N MET A 1 -59.82 -63.63 23.84
CA MET A 1 -59.53 -62.24 24.15
C MET A 1 -58.05 -62.12 24.22
N VAL A 2 -57.40 -61.47 23.18
CA VAL A 2 -55.96 -61.29 23.10
C VAL A 2 -55.73 -59.79 23.20
N THR A 3 -55.12 -59.38 24.30
CA THR A 3 -54.78 -57.96 24.59
C THR A 3 -53.43 -57.61 23.99
N ARG A 4 -53.42 -56.78 22.92
CA ARG A 4 -52.15 -56.18 22.35
C ARG A 4 -51.70 -54.95 23.19
N ARG A 5 -50.55 -55.03 23.75
CA ARG A 5 -49.83 -53.84 24.35
C ARG A 5 -49.09 -53.12 23.24
N ILE A 6 -49.38 -51.84 23.08
CA ILE A 6 -48.62 -50.91 22.19
C ILE A 6 -47.51 -50.25 23.05
N LEU A 7 -46.25 -50.47 22.70
CA LEU A 7 -45.15 -49.77 23.27
C LEU A 7 -44.90 -48.49 22.43
N LEU A 8 -45.14 -47.33 23.02
CA LEU A 8 -44.69 -46.04 22.45
C LEU A 8 -43.19 -45.84 22.73
N GLY A 9 -42.36 -45.89 21.69
CA GLY A 9 -40.94 -45.49 21.75
C GLY A 9 -40.83 -43.99 21.69
N ILE A 10 -40.29 -43.36 22.73
CA ILE A 10 -39.91 -41.92 22.73
C ILE A 10 -38.56 -41.80 22.03
N ALA A 11 -38.55 -41.26 20.81
CA ALA A 11 -37.31 -40.89 20.10
C ALA A 11 -36.80 -39.52 20.64
N THR A 12 -35.72 -39.54 21.41
CA THR A 12 -35.01 -38.35 21.83
C THR A 12 -34.23 -37.79 20.66
N LEU A 13 -34.65 -36.65 20.12
CA LEU A 13 -33.93 -35.89 19.10
C LEU A 13 -32.78 -35.16 19.78
N ALA A 14 -31.56 -35.67 19.65
CA ALA A 14 -30.35 -34.97 20.08
C ALA A 14 -30.10 -33.82 19.08
N ALA A 15 -30.27 -32.57 19.52
CA ALA A 15 -29.93 -31.40 18.74
C ALA A 15 -28.39 -31.30 18.66
N PHE A 16 -27.83 -31.57 17.48
CA PHE A 16 -26.41 -31.27 17.17
C PHE A 16 -26.27 -29.77 17.07
N LEU A 17 -25.72 -29.13 18.10
CA LEU A 17 -25.22 -27.78 18.02
C LEU A 17 -23.91 -27.81 17.17
N PRO A 18 -23.79 -26.97 16.12
CA PRO A 18 -22.54 -26.88 15.37
C PRO A 18 -21.41 -26.41 16.33
N PRO A 19 -20.19 -26.93 16.17
CA PRO A 19 -19.07 -26.50 16.99
C PRO A 19 -18.88 -24.99 16.82
N ALA A 20 -18.72 -24.28 17.94
CA ALA A 20 -18.39 -22.87 17.92
C ALA A 20 -17.10 -22.68 17.08
N SER A 21 -17.16 -21.87 16.05
CA SER A 21 -16.00 -21.55 15.22
C SER A 21 -14.91 -20.96 16.12
N ALA A 22 -13.70 -21.50 16.04
CA ALA A 22 -12.55 -20.94 16.75
C ALA A 22 -12.42 -19.45 16.40
N PRO A 23 -12.09 -18.58 17.36
CA PRO A 23 -11.91 -17.16 17.08
C PRO A 23 -10.87 -16.99 15.96
N ALA A 24 -11.19 -16.19 14.96
CA ALA A 24 -10.29 -15.91 13.86
C ALA A 24 -9.00 -15.28 14.42
N GLN A 25 -7.83 -15.75 13.95
CA GLN A 25 -6.54 -15.19 14.37
C GLN A 25 -6.48 -13.70 13.97
N PRO A 26 -5.93 -12.84 14.84
CA PRO A 26 -5.82 -11.42 14.53
C PRO A 26 -4.88 -11.19 13.34
N ILE A 27 -5.22 -10.19 12.52
CA ILE A 27 -4.36 -9.74 11.40
C ILE A 27 -3.08 -9.16 12.00
N GLN A 28 -1.93 -9.69 11.57
CA GLN A 28 -0.61 -9.25 12.00
C GLN A 28 -0.17 -8.04 11.19
N VAL A 29 -0.07 -6.89 11.85
CA VAL A 29 0.28 -5.60 11.25
C VAL A 29 1.62 -5.13 11.77
N VAL A 30 2.51 -4.74 10.88
CA VAL A 30 3.75 -4.04 11.24
C VAL A 30 3.60 -2.59 10.79
N MET A 31 3.74 -1.65 11.73
CA MET A 31 3.88 -0.22 11.45
C MET A 31 5.36 0.15 11.52
N TRP A 32 5.96 0.42 10.38
CA TRP A 32 7.34 0.87 10.25
C TRP A 32 7.39 2.40 10.05
N ASP A 33 8.19 3.08 10.87
CA ASP A 33 8.37 4.53 10.86
C ASP A 33 9.86 4.87 11.03
N GLU A 34 10.40 5.75 10.21
CA GLU A 34 11.80 6.20 10.37
C GLU A 34 12.07 6.97 11.66
N GLN A 35 11.03 7.51 12.31
CA GLN A 35 11.10 8.29 13.54
C GLN A 35 12.09 9.46 13.50
N GLN A 36 11.77 10.49 12.77
CA GLN A 36 12.56 11.72 12.76
C GLN A 36 12.06 12.75 13.78
N PRO A 37 12.95 13.63 14.30
CA PRO A 37 12.59 14.60 15.35
C PRO A 37 11.49 15.59 14.97
N SER A 38 11.36 15.98 13.69
CA SER A 38 10.33 16.91 13.21
C SER A 38 8.91 16.39 13.39
N GLN A 39 8.69 15.07 13.45
CA GLN A 39 7.39 14.49 13.76
C GLN A 39 6.82 14.97 15.10
N LYS A 40 7.67 15.34 16.06
CA LYS A 40 7.24 15.84 17.37
C LYS A 40 6.56 17.21 17.33
N GLN A 41 6.61 17.90 16.19
CA GLN A 41 5.83 19.13 15.99
C GLN A 41 4.31 18.85 15.96
N ALA A 42 3.90 17.70 15.42
CA ALA A 42 2.51 17.30 15.29
C ALA A 42 2.12 16.12 16.19
N TYR A 43 3.08 15.22 16.52
CA TYR A 43 2.84 13.97 17.23
C TYR A 43 3.73 13.87 18.46
N SER A 44 3.15 13.79 19.67
CA SER A 44 3.92 13.71 20.93
C SER A 44 4.84 12.49 21.02
N ASN A 45 4.44 11.38 20.42
CA ASN A 45 5.18 10.10 20.43
C ASN A 45 5.30 9.50 19.02
N PHE A 46 5.75 10.30 18.05
CA PHE A 46 5.93 9.94 16.66
C PHE A 46 4.65 9.51 15.92
N LEU A 47 4.65 9.73 14.61
CA LEU A 47 3.54 9.49 13.71
C LEU A 47 3.17 8.00 13.62
N GLY A 48 4.17 7.12 13.48
CA GLY A 48 3.94 5.68 13.41
C GLY A 48 3.29 5.13 14.66
N ASN A 49 3.67 5.64 15.85
CA ASN A 49 3.06 5.21 17.11
C ASN A 49 1.60 5.68 17.25
N GLU A 50 1.24 6.83 16.67
CA GLU A 50 -0.16 7.29 16.60
C GLU A 50 -1.02 6.33 15.79
N ILE A 51 -0.55 5.97 14.60
CA ILE A 51 -1.24 4.99 13.72
C ILE A 51 -1.30 3.61 14.41
N ALA A 52 -0.18 3.14 14.97
CA ALA A 52 -0.12 1.85 15.65
C ALA A 52 -1.06 1.78 16.85
N GLY A 53 -1.13 2.84 17.68
CA GLY A 53 -2.04 2.93 18.83
C GLY A 53 -3.51 2.88 18.41
N TYR A 54 -3.87 3.63 17.35
CA TYR A 54 -5.23 3.55 16.80
C TYR A 54 -5.57 2.13 16.33
N LEU A 55 -4.71 1.52 15.53
CA LEU A 55 -4.97 0.18 14.99
C LEU A 55 -5.00 -0.90 16.07
N ALA A 56 -4.13 -0.82 17.07
CA ALA A 56 -4.11 -1.76 18.20
C ALA A 56 -5.40 -1.72 19.03
N SER A 57 -6.12 -0.57 19.03
CA SER A 57 -7.43 -0.46 19.68
C SER A 57 -8.58 -1.08 18.87
N ARG A 58 -8.32 -1.56 17.64
CA ARG A 58 -9.34 -2.16 16.77
C ARG A 58 -9.41 -3.68 16.92
N PRO A 59 -10.61 -4.26 17.11
CA PRO A 59 -10.74 -5.70 17.31
C PRO A 59 -10.22 -6.47 16.08
N GLY A 60 -9.52 -7.59 16.35
CA GLY A 60 -8.99 -8.47 15.31
C GLY A 60 -7.71 -7.96 14.63
N LEU A 61 -7.03 -6.95 15.17
CA LEU A 61 -5.71 -6.51 14.73
C LEU A 61 -4.67 -6.73 15.84
N ALA A 62 -3.51 -7.25 15.48
CA ALA A 62 -2.31 -7.34 16.31
C ALA A 62 -1.23 -6.46 15.67
N VAL A 63 -0.80 -5.42 16.37
CA VAL A 63 0.06 -4.38 15.78
C VAL A 63 1.41 -4.35 16.49
N ARG A 64 2.49 -4.40 15.70
CA ARG A 64 3.88 -4.19 16.14
C ARG A 64 4.41 -2.91 15.49
N ALA A 65 4.79 -1.91 16.30
CA ALA A 65 5.52 -0.74 15.82
C ALA A 65 7.02 -1.06 15.81
N VAL A 66 7.70 -0.69 14.74
CA VAL A 66 9.15 -0.83 14.56
C VAL A 66 9.71 0.40 13.86
N THR A 67 11.01 0.62 13.98
CA THR A 67 11.69 1.81 13.49
C THR A 67 12.89 1.50 12.61
N LEU A 68 13.38 2.50 11.89
CA LEU A 68 14.63 2.39 11.14
C LEU A 68 15.83 2.04 12.03
N ASP A 69 15.86 2.50 13.29
CA ASP A 69 16.97 2.32 14.22
C ASP A 69 16.91 0.98 14.97
N ASP A 70 15.84 0.19 14.78
CA ASP A 70 15.74 -1.17 15.34
C ASP A 70 16.69 -2.15 14.64
N ALA A 71 16.99 -3.26 15.28
CA ALA A 71 17.80 -4.32 14.71
C ALA A 71 17.30 -4.73 13.30
N GLY A 72 18.23 -4.84 12.35
CA GLY A 72 17.89 -5.12 10.97
C GLY A 72 17.06 -4.04 10.27
N GLN A 73 17.11 -2.80 10.74
CA GLN A 73 16.32 -1.66 10.29
C GLN A 73 14.80 -1.86 10.52
N GLY A 74 14.41 -2.61 11.56
CA GLY A 74 13.00 -2.99 11.79
C GLY A 74 12.39 -3.87 10.69
N LEU A 75 13.21 -4.39 9.75
CA LEU A 75 12.80 -5.16 8.58
C LEU A 75 13.50 -6.53 8.53
N GLY A 76 13.82 -7.07 9.70
CA GLY A 76 14.38 -8.42 9.83
C GLY A 76 13.35 -9.51 9.62
N SER A 77 13.81 -10.78 9.46
CA SER A 77 12.92 -11.93 9.33
C SER A 77 12.04 -12.13 10.58
N ASP A 78 12.55 -11.83 11.77
CA ASP A 78 11.80 -11.85 13.03
C ASP A 78 10.57 -10.92 13.04
N VAL A 79 10.62 -9.85 12.21
CA VAL A 79 9.51 -8.91 12.01
C VAL A 79 8.62 -9.36 10.85
N LEU A 80 9.23 -9.61 9.68
CA LEU A 80 8.51 -9.83 8.44
C LEU A 80 7.88 -11.23 8.32
N ASP A 81 8.39 -12.26 9.03
CA ASP A 81 7.81 -13.60 8.99
C ASP A 81 6.42 -13.66 9.66
N ASN A 82 6.18 -12.77 10.61
CA ASN A 82 4.90 -12.64 11.32
C ASN A 82 4.09 -11.41 10.84
N CYS A 83 4.36 -10.89 9.64
CA CYS A 83 3.67 -9.73 9.09
C CYS A 83 2.73 -10.15 7.96
N GLN A 84 1.47 -9.71 8.01
CA GLN A 84 0.52 -9.82 6.89
C GLN A 84 0.36 -8.49 6.16
N VAL A 85 0.42 -7.36 6.90
CA VAL A 85 0.35 -6.03 6.32
C VAL A 85 1.45 -5.15 6.91
N LEU A 86 2.36 -4.70 6.04
CA LEU A 86 3.39 -3.73 6.37
C LEU A 86 2.88 -2.32 6.04
N ILE A 87 2.75 -1.47 7.04
CA ILE A 87 2.52 -0.03 6.86
C ILE A 87 3.87 0.65 6.95
N TYR A 88 4.20 1.44 5.93
CA TYR A 88 5.52 2.01 5.77
C TYR A 88 5.45 3.53 5.62
N TRP A 89 6.15 4.26 6.48
CA TRP A 89 6.27 5.71 6.43
C TRP A 89 7.73 6.14 6.58
N ASP A 90 8.25 6.91 5.63
CA ASP A 90 9.52 7.63 5.71
C ASP A 90 9.46 8.96 4.96
N HIS A 91 10.40 9.86 5.22
CA HIS A 91 10.49 11.15 4.55
C HIS A 91 11.94 11.64 4.40
N ALA A 92 12.70 11.74 5.48
CA ALA A 92 14.03 12.33 5.47
C ALA A 92 15.16 11.29 5.29
N ARG A 93 14.90 10.04 5.68
CA ARG A 93 15.92 9.00 5.80
C ARG A 93 15.78 7.88 4.76
N HIS A 94 15.11 8.14 3.62
CA HIS A 94 14.88 7.15 2.53
C HIS A 94 16.15 6.40 2.12
N HIS A 95 17.31 7.11 2.08
CA HIS A 95 18.57 6.59 1.60
C HIS A 95 19.26 5.63 2.58
N GLU A 96 18.81 5.59 3.83
CA GLU A 96 19.41 4.72 4.85
C GLU A 96 18.92 3.27 4.76
N VAL A 97 17.71 3.05 4.24
CA VAL A 97 17.16 1.69 4.07
C VAL A 97 17.92 0.96 2.97
N LYS A 98 18.42 -0.23 3.29
CA LYS A 98 19.21 -1.02 2.35
C LYS A 98 18.31 -1.61 1.25
N ARG A 99 18.81 -1.57 0.02
CA ARG A 99 18.08 -2.07 -1.16
C ARG A 99 17.75 -3.58 -1.10
N ASP A 100 18.59 -4.37 -0.45
CA ASP A 100 18.31 -5.80 -0.25
C ASP A 100 17.08 -6.02 0.63
N LYS A 101 16.87 -5.18 1.65
CA LYS A 101 15.64 -5.16 2.47
C LYS A 101 14.41 -4.81 1.63
N ALA A 102 14.51 -3.78 0.80
CA ALA A 102 13.43 -3.40 -0.12
C ALA A 102 13.08 -4.55 -1.07
N ARG A 103 14.06 -5.21 -1.66
CA ARG A 103 13.86 -6.37 -2.55
C ARG A 103 13.26 -7.57 -1.82
N GLU A 104 13.63 -7.80 -0.55
CA GLU A 104 13.01 -8.83 0.27
C GLU A 104 11.52 -8.55 0.49
N ILE A 105 11.15 -7.32 0.83
CA ILE A 105 9.76 -6.90 0.96
C ILE A 105 9.00 -7.18 -0.34
N VAL A 106 9.56 -6.79 -1.49
CA VAL A 106 8.93 -7.02 -2.81
C VAL A 106 8.74 -8.52 -3.09
N ARG A 107 9.72 -9.38 -2.77
CA ARG A 107 9.57 -10.84 -2.91
C ARG A 107 8.41 -11.37 -2.07
N ARG A 108 8.28 -10.91 -0.83
CA ARG A 108 7.21 -11.30 0.10
C ARG A 108 5.83 -10.80 -0.39
N ILE A 109 5.76 -9.59 -0.96
CA ILE A 109 4.53 -9.11 -1.60
C ILE A 109 4.17 -10.01 -2.79
N LYS A 110 5.11 -10.28 -3.68
CA LYS A 110 4.87 -11.13 -4.86
C LYS A 110 4.40 -12.54 -4.49
N SER A 111 4.93 -13.10 -3.42
CA SER A 111 4.50 -14.42 -2.91
C SER A 111 3.15 -14.39 -2.21
N GLY A 112 2.60 -13.21 -1.92
CA GLY A 112 1.35 -13.04 -1.16
C GLY A 112 1.50 -13.25 0.35
N GLN A 113 2.74 -13.30 0.86
CA GLN A 113 2.99 -13.41 2.28
C GLN A 113 2.64 -12.11 3.01
N ILE A 114 3.02 -10.96 2.42
CA ILE A 114 2.67 -9.64 2.95
C ILE A 114 1.96 -8.79 1.89
N ALA A 115 1.22 -7.80 2.36
CA ALA A 115 0.79 -6.65 1.58
C ALA A 115 1.41 -5.37 2.15
N MET A 116 1.52 -4.30 1.35
CA MET A 116 2.14 -3.07 1.80
C MET A 116 1.19 -1.87 1.66
N ILE A 117 1.15 -1.05 2.69
CA ILE A 117 0.60 0.31 2.67
C ILE A 117 1.78 1.28 2.72
N SER A 118 1.96 2.07 1.67
CA SER A 118 2.98 3.13 1.61
C SER A 118 2.30 4.47 1.85
N LEU A 119 2.78 5.21 2.83
CA LEU A 119 2.17 6.45 3.29
C LEU A 119 2.99 7.67 2.87
N HIS A 120 2.33 8.68 2.33
CA HIS A 120 2.87 10.01 2.08
C HIS A 120 4.19 9.96 1.27
N SER A 121 5.26 10.53 1.80
CA SER A 121 6.58 10.59 1.18
C SER A 121 7.27 9.25 1.00
N ALA A 122 6.75 8.18 1.59
CA ALA A 122 7.24 6.82 1.33
C ALA A 122 7.06 6.35 -0.14
N HIS A 123 6.46 7.18 -1.00
CA HIS A 123 6.53 6.99 -2.47
C HIS A 123 8.00 7.00 -2.98
N TRP A 124 8.90 7.67 -2.26
CA TRP A 124 10.34 7.69 -2.55
C TRP A 124 11.14 6.63 -1.81
N SER A 125 10.54 5.87 -0.91
CA SER A 125 11.21 4.75 -0.25
C SER A 125 11.68 3.69 -1.23
N LEU A 126 12.80 3.04 -0.94
CA LEU A 126 13.26 1.91 -1.75
C LEU A 126 12.23 0.77 -1.83
N PRO A 127 11.48 0.41 -0.75
CA PRO A 127 10.42 -0.59 -0.86
C PRO A 127 9.35 -0.23 -1.90
N PHE A 128 8.90 1.02 -1.96
CA PHE A 128 7.92 1.45 -2.95
C PHE A 128 8.51 1.52 -4.36
N ILE A 129 9.70 2.11 -4.52
CA ILE A 129 10.39 2.20 -5.83
C ILE A 129 10.62 0.81 -6.42
N GLU A 130 11.13 -0.15 -5.65
CA GLU A 130 11.36 -1.53 -6.12
C GLU A 130 10.03 -2.24 -6.43
N ALA A 131 8.96 -2.00 -5.64
CA ALA A 131 7.63 -2.56 -5.91
C ALA A 131 7.07 -2.02 -7.24
N MET A 132 7.12 -0.72 -7.48
CA MET A 132 6.64 -0.11 -8.72
C MET A 132 7.49 -0.48 -9.94
N ALA A 133 8.80 -0.62 -9.75
CA ALA A 133 9.69 -1.16 -10.78
C ALA A 133 9.30 -2.61 -11.14
N GLU A 134 8.99 -3.44 -10.15
CA GLU A 134 8.61 -4.83 -10.37
C GLU A 134 7.21 -4.97 -11.01
N VAL A 135 6.25 -4.10 -10.63
CA VAL A 135 4.96 -3.99 -11.35
C VAL A 135 5.21 -3.69 -12.83
N THR A 136 6.11 -2.74 -13.12
CA THR A 136 6.45 -2.36 -14.49
C THR A 136 7.11 -3.51 -15.25
N ARG A 137 8.09 -4.19 -14.64
CA ARG A 137 8.77 -5.35 -15.25
C ARG A 137 7.78 -6.46 -15.58
N THR A 138 6.97 -6.84 -14.61
CA THR A 138 5.98 -7.93 -14.75
C THR A 138 5.00 -7.61 -15.87
N ARG A 139 4.39 -6.43 -15.87
CA ARG A 139 3.39 -6.03 -16.88
C ARG A 139 4.01 -5.92 -18.27
N THR A 140 5.23 -5.39 -18.36
CA THR A 140 5.93 -5.29 -19.66
C THR A 140 6.26 -6.67 -20.20
N THR A 141 6.82 -7.55 -19.38
CA THR A 141 7.14 -8.92 -19.78
C THR A 141 5.87 -9.66 -20.23
N GLN A 142 4.77 -9.57 -19.48
CA GLN A 142 3.50 -10.20 -19.85
C GLN A 142 2.92 -9.65 -21.15
N ARG A 143 2.99 -8.33 -21.36
CA ARG A 143 2.47 -7.68 -22.56
C ARG A 143 3.21 -8.07 -23.85
N TYR A 144 4.51 -8.28 -23.74
CA TYR A 144 5.39 -8.56 -24.87
C TYR A 144 5.88 -10.02 -24.93
N ALA A 145 5.45 -10.87 -24.00
CA ALA A 145 5.69 -12.30 -24.08
C ALA A 145 4.85 -12.89 -25.23
N SER A 146 5.51 -13.22 -26.33
CA SER A 146 4.93 -13.92 -27.48
C SER A 146 5.89 -15.00 -27.93
N ALA A 147 5.37 -16.20 -28.20
CA ALA A 147 6.18 -17.31 -28.69
C ALA A 147 6.75 -17.06 -30.10
N ASP A 148 6.08 -16.19 -30.85
CA ASP A 148 6.40 -15.97 -32.28
C ASP A 148 7.25 -14.72 -32.54
N GLN A 149 7.60 -13.93 -31.50
CA GLN A 149 8.39 -12.72 -31.64
C GLN A 149 9.65 -12.76 -30.79
N GLN A 150 10.79 -12.53 -31.42
CA GLN A 150 12.05 -12.30 -30.71
C GLN A 150 12.05 -10.90 -30.11
N VAL A 151 11.66 -10.77 -28.84
CA VAL A 151 11.63 -9.51 -28.11
C VAL A 151 12.75 -9.49 -27.08
N GLU A 152 13.66 -8.54 -27.22
CA GLU A 152 14.68 -8.23 -26.22
C GLU A 152 14.18 -7.06 -25.35
N ILE A 153 14.15 -7.24 -24.04
CA ILE A 153 13.67 -6.20 -23.10
C ILE A 153 14.84 -5.76 -22.22
N ASN A 154 15.21 -4.49 -22.34
CA ASN A 154 16.19 -3.83 -21.49
C ASN A 154 15.51 -2.86 -20.53
N PHE A 155 15.56 -3.15 -19.23
CA PHE A 155 15.03 -2.30 -18.17
C PHE A 155 16.09 -1.30 -17.68
N VAL A 156 15.76 -0.01 -17.74
CA VAL A 156 16.65 1.09 -17.35
C VAL A 156 16.12 1.72 -16.07
N GLN A 157 16.86 1.56 -14.98
CA GLN A 157 16.62 2.27 -13.73
C GLN A 157 17.18 3.68 -13.83
N GLY A 158 16.39 4.69 -13.44
CA GLY A 158 16.87 6.05 -13.23
C GLY A 158 17.69 6.17 -11.94
N GLN A 159 18.20 7.37 -11.68
CA GLN A 159 18.82 7.69 -10.40
C GLN A 159 17.73 7.79 -9.33
N ASP A 160 17.96 7.15 -8.18
CA ASP A 160 17.06 7.25 -7.04
C ASP A 160 17.06 8.65 -6.43
N PHE A 161 15.96 9.03 -5.83
CA PHE A 161 15.80 10.29 -5.10
C PHE A 161 16.05 11.54 -5.95
N VAL A 162 15.82 11.46 -7.26
CA VAL A 162 15.84 12.60 -8.18
C VAL A 162 14.46 12.87 -8.71
N GLY A 163 13.86 13.99 -8.31
CA GLY A 163 12.55 14.43 -8.78
C GLY A 163 12.55 14.79 -10.27
N PRO A 164 11.48 14.53 -11.00
CA PRO A 164 11.34 14.94 -12.38
C PRO A 164 11.11 16.46 -12.45
N LYS A 165 11.56 17.08 -13.54
CA LYS A 165 11.09 18.43 -13.90
C LYS A 165 9.68 18.33 -14.49
N ARG A 166 8.94 19.46 -14.54
CA ARG A 166 7.57 19.49 -15.07
C ARG A 166 7.46 19.09 -16.55
N ASP A 167 8.52 19.32 -17.33
CA ASP A 167 8.66 18.95 -18.74
C ASP A 167 9.31 17.58 -18.98
N SER A 168 9.67 16.87 -17.91
CA SER A 168 10.26 15.54 -18.04
C SER A 168 9.30 14.54 -18.66
N GLN A 169 9.85 13.63 -19.46
CA GLN A 169 9.05 12.52 -20.00
C GLN A 169 8.57 11.62 -18.86
N ILE A 170 7.26 11.39 -18.82
CA ILE A 170 6.63 10.56 -17.77
C ILE A 170 7.19 9.14 -17.81
N THR A 171 7.50 8.58 -16.64
CA THR A 171 7.88 7.19 -16.47
C THR A 171 6.84 6.43 -15.61
N PRO A 172 6.68 5.10 -15.81
CA PRO A 172 7.42 4.26 -16.76
C PRO A 172 7.02 4.52 -18.23
N ARG A 173 7.97 4.33 -19.12
CA ARG A 173 7.73 4.42 -20.57
C ARG A 173 8.52 3.39 -21.35
N VAL A 174 8.01 2.98 -22.50
CA VAL A 174 8.64 2.01 -23.39
C VAL A 174 9.03 2.70 -24.69
N ALA A 175 10.29 2.54 -25.11
CA ALA A 175 10.77 2.86 -26.43
C ALA A 175 11.05 1.55 -27.17
N ALA A 176 10.40 1.35 -28.32
CA ALA A 176 10.52 0.14 -29.12
C ALA A 176 11.32 0.44 -30.39
N ARG A 177 12.25 -0.46 -30.76
CA ARG A 177 12.97 -0.48 -32.04
C ARG A 177 12.71 -1.81 -32.72
N LYS A 178 12.15 -1.76 -33.92
CA LYS A 178 11.99 -2.93 -34.78
C LYS A 178 13.16 -3.04 -35.74
N PHE A 179 13.64 -4.25 -35.97
CA PHE A 179 14.73 -4.57 -36.90
C PHE A 179 14.19 -5.24 -38.16
N PRO A 180 14.91 -5.14 -39.31
CA PRO A 180 14.50 -5.77 -40.56
C PRO A 180 14.40 -7.29 -40.49
N ASP A 181 15.11 -7.93 -39.58
CA ASP A 181 15.10 -9.36 -39.32
C ASP A 181 13.92 -9.84 -38.45
N GLY A 182 12.98 -8.96 -38.15
CA GLY A 182 11.78 -9.27 -37.35
C GLY A 182 11.97 -9.14 -35.84
N ARG A 183 13.19 -8.95 -35.33
CA ARG A 183 13.45 -8.71 -33.91
C ARG A 183 12.88 -7.37 -33.46
N THR A 184 12.51 -7.31 -32.18
CA THR A 184 12.11 -6.05 -31.52
C THR A 184 12.93 -5.86 -30.26
N ALA A 185 13.60 -4.72 -30.11
CA ALA A 185 14.25 -4.33 -28.88
C ALA A 185 13.40 -3.28 -28.15
N LEU A 186 13.12 -3.52 -26.89
CA LEU A 186 12.40 -2.62 -26.01
C LEU A 186 13.36 -2.03 -24.96
N LYS A 187 13.40 -0.71 -24.89
CA LYS A 187 14.05 0.00 -23.78
C LYS A 187 12.94 0.51 -22.87
N VAL A 188 12.87 -0.05 -21.66
CA VAL A 188 11.83 0.25 -20.67
C VAL A 188 12.43 1.09 -19.57
N TYR A 189 12.06 2.35 -19.51
CA TYR A 189 12.45 3.25 -18.43
C TYR A 189 11.54 2.99 -17.23
N LEU A 190 12.12 2.56 -16.13
CA LEU A 190 11.40 2.27 -14.89
C LEU A 190 10.88 3.55 -14.22
N PRO A 191 9.83 3.47 -13.39
CA PRO A 191 9.29 4.63 -12.70
C PRO A 191 10.30 5.19 -11.69
N ASN A 192 10.35 6.52 -11.52
CA ASN A 192 11.13 7.14 -10.45
C ASN A 192 10.31 7.42 -9.19
N CYS A 193 9.00 7.16 -9.23
CA CYS A 193 8.06 7.29 -8.11
C CYS A 193 8.01 8.70 -7.50
N ALA A 194 8.22 9.72 -8.30
CA ALA A 194 8.19 11.12 -7.91
C ALA A 194 7.28 11.96 -8.81
N PHE A 195 7.14 13.22 -8.49
CA PHE A 195 6.30 14.20 -9.18
C PHE A 195 7.01 15.58 -9.20
N PRO A 196 6.65 16.49 -10.13
CA PRO A 196 7.41 17.72 -10.34
C PRO A 196 7.07 18.88 -9.41
N GLY A 197 5.99 18.79 -8.64
CA GLY A 197 5.52 19.91 -7.83
C GLY A 197 5.02 19.50 -6.46
N TRP A 198 5.49 20.20 -5.42
CA TRP A 198 5.05 20.04 -4.05
C TRP A 198 5.11 21.38 -3.32
N ARG A 199 4.35 21.51 -2.23
CA ARG A 199 4.33 22.73 -1.40
C ARG A 199 3.91 22.41 0.02
N GLU A 200 4.78 22.73 0.97
CA GLU A 200 4.56 22.56 2.42
C GLU A 200 3.99 23.84 3.05
N ASP A 201 2.84 24.29 2.57
CA ASP A 201 2.22 25.53 3.04
C ASP A 201 1.08 25.32 4.06
N GLY A 202 0.81 24.06 4.42
CA GLY A 202 -0.19 23.70 5.41
C GLY A 202 -1.63 24.06 5.02
N LYS A 203 -1.90 24.28 3.73
CA LYS A 203 -3.25 24.58 3.27
C LYS A 203 -4.14 23.35 3.27
N PRO A 204 -5.48 23.54 3.38
CA PRO A 204 -6.43 22.45 3.28
C PRO A 204 -6.35 21.75 1.92
N SER A 205 -6.62 20.44 1.94
CA SER A 205 -6.88 19.66 0.74
C SER A 205 -8.30 19.09 0.74
N TYR A 206 -8.82 18.84 -0.45
CA TYR A 206 -10.18 18.37 -0.70
C TYR A 206 -10.12 17.02 -1.40
N LEU A 207 -10.53 15.97 -0.69
CA LEU A 207 -10.52 14.61 -1.22
C LEU A 207 -11.89 14.21 -1.74
N THR A 208 -11.87 13.49 -2.86
CA THR A 208 -13.04 12.85 -3.45
C THR A 208 -12.83 11.34 -3.45
N THR A 209 -13.83 10.60 -2.96
CA THR A 209 -13.88 9.14 -3.04
C THR A 209 -14.36 8.75 -4.43
N LEU A 210 -13.43 8.27 -5.28
CA LEU A 210 -13.74 7.89 -6.67
C LEU A 210 -14.41 6.50 -6.75
N LEU A 211 -14.09 5.59 -5.82
CA LEU A 211 -14.62 4.23 -5.75
C LEU A 211 -15.33 4.00 -4.41
N PRO A 212 -16.57 4.51 -4.22
CA PRO A 212 -17.25 4.47 -2.93
C PRO A 212 -17.61 3.04 -2.45
N ASN A 213 -17.71 2.08 -3.38
CA ASN A 213 -17.97 0.67 -3.07
C ASN A 213 -16.70 -0.13 -2.81
N HIS A 214 -15.53 0.44 -2.97
CA HIS A 214 -14.27 -0.23 -2.66
C HIS A 214 -14.14 -0.45 -1.14
N PRO A 215 -13.67 -1.62 -0.66
CA PRO A 215 -13.56 -1.89 0.78
C PRO A 215 -12.72 -0.86 1.55
N ILE A 216 -11.69 -0.27 0.94
CA ILE A 216 -10.89 0.82 1.55
C ILE A 216 -11.76 2.07 1.80
N ALA A 217 -12.78 2.31 0.99
CA ALA A 217 -13.69 3.45 1.11
C ALA A 217 -14.90 3.20 2.02
N ARG A 218 -14.97 2.04 2.70
CA ARG A 218 -16.08 1.72 3.61
C ARG A 218 -16.21 2.78 4.71
N ASP A 219 -17.40 3.33 4.86
CA ASP A 219 -17.74 4.37 5.84
C ASP A 219 -16.93 5.68 5.66
N ILE A 220 -16.38 5.91 4.45
CA ILE A 220 -15.72 7.16 4.09
C ILE A 220 -16.69 8.03 3.29
N PRO A 221 -16.83 9.33 3.62
CA PRO A 221 -17.68 10.24 2.87
C PRO A 221 -17.27 10.34 1.39
N ALA A 222 -18.22 10.65 0.52
CA ALA A 222 -17.96 10.90 -0.90
C ALA A 222 -16.97 12.05 -1.12
N ARG A 223 -16.97 13.02 -0.20
CA ARG A 223 -16.01 14.14 -0.15
C ARG A 223 -15.66 14.44 1.30
N PHE A 224 -14.40 14.77 1.55
CA PHE A 224 -13.93 15.22 2.85
C PHE A 224 -12.72 16.17 2.70
N THR A 225 -12.42 16.90 3.76
CA THR A 225 -11.35 17.90 3.78
C THR A 225 -10.33 17.51 4.85
N LEU A 226 -9.05 17.66 4.52
CA LEU A 226 -7.97 17.66 5.52
C LEU A 226 -7.57 19.12 5.77
N PRO A 227 -7.56 19.59 7.03
CA PRO A 227 -7.42 21.02 7.34
C PRO A 227 -6.03 21.57 7.07
N ALA A 228 -5.00 20.74 7.17
CA ALA A 228 -3.62 21.13 6.92
C ALA A 228 -2.85 19.96 6.31
N THR A 229 -2.28 20.18 5.14
CA THR A 229 -1.50 19.16 4.41
C THR A 229 -0.34 19.77 3.63
N GLU A 230 0.61 18.93 3.23
CA GLU A 230 1.51 19.23 2.13
C GLU A 230 0.79 18.98 0.79
N MET A 231 0.99 19.83 -0.18
CA MET A 231 0.45 19.69 -1.53
C MET A 231 1.39 18.90 -2.42
N TYR A 232 0.84 17.94 -3.18
CA TYR A 232 1.50 17.26 -4.29
C TYR A 232 0.76 17.54 -5.60
N ASP A 233 1.50 17.58 -6.72
CA ASP A 233 0.92 17.87 -8.04
C ASP A 233 1.37 16.85 -9.10
N GLU A 234 0.41 16.38 -9.90
CA GLU A 234 0.67 15.48 -11.03
C GLU A 234 1.59 16.13 -12.09
N PRO A 235 2.28 15.34 -12.93
CA PRO A 235 2.17 13.88 -13.07
C PRO A 235 3.01 13.12 -12.05
N PHE A 236 2.41 12.15 -11.40
CA PHE A 236 3.12 11.18 -10.56
C PHE A 236 3.69 10.05 -11.42
N HIS A 237 5.01 9.90 -11.43
CA HIS A 237 5.76 8.99 -12.28
C HIS A 237 5.75 7.55 -11.73
N ILE A 238 4.59 6.93 -11.79
CA ILE A 238 4.31 5.56 -11.32
C ILE A 238 3.68 4.73 -12.44
N PRO A 239 3.77 3.40 -12.42
CA PRO A 239 2.97 2.58 -13.32
C PRO A 239 1.49 2.84 -13.05
N ARG A 240 0.66 2.80 -14.11
CA ARG A 240 -0.78 3.01 -13.96
C ARG A 240 -1.32 2.15 -12.81
N PRO A 241 -1.97 2.74 -11.80
CA PRO A 241 -2.66 1.98 -10.77
C PRO A 241 -3.74 1.07 -11.35
N ASP A 242 -3.99 -0.06 -10.72
CA ASP A 242 -5.14 -0.91 -11.06
C ASP A 242 -6.43 -0.21 -10.63
N GLU A 243 -6.38 0.46 -9.46
CA GLU A 243 -7.50 1.23 -8.93
C GLU A 243 -6.99 2.55 -8.35
N VAL A 244 -7.78 3.62 -8.53
CA VAL A 244 -7.60 4.91 -7.86
C VAL A 244 -8.84 5.12 -7.00
N VAL A 245 -8.67 4.95 -5.68
CA VAL A 245 -9.78 5.03 -4.71
C VAL A 245 -10.10 6.47 -4.33
N PHE A 246 -9.04 7.30 -4.21
CA PHE A 246 -9.17 8.70 -3.83
C PHE A 246 -8.41 9.63 -4.76
N GLU A 247 -9.00 10.79 -5.06
CA GLU A 247 -8.35 11.93 -5.71
C GLU A 247 -8.34 13.10 -4.72
N GLU A 248 -7.30 13.91 -4.78
CA GLU A 248 -7.10 15.06 -3.91
C GLU A 248 -6.82 16.31 -4.71
N ARG A 249 -7.33 17.45 -4.25
CA ARG A 249 -7.20 18.75 -4.92
C ARG A 249 -6.90 19.86 -3.93
N TRP A 250 -6.25 20.91 -4.42
CA TRP A 250 -5.97 22.13 -3.68
C TRP A 250 -6.55 23.34 -4.41
N THR A 251 -6.67 24.46 -3.69
CA THR A 251 -7.28 25.70 -4.19
C THR A 251 -6.49 26.35 -5.32
N GLY A 252 -5.20 26.03 -5.50
CA GLY A 252 -4.35 26.50 -6.58
C GLY A 252 -4.56 25.79 -7.92
N GLY A 253 -5.44 24.76 -7.94
CA GLY A 253 -5.74 23.96 -9.14
C GLY A 253 -4.91 22.67 -9.23
N GLU A 254 -3.98 22.45 -8.30
CA GLU A 254 -3.19 21.23 -8.21
C GLU A 254 -4.10 20.04 -7.87
N TRP A 255 -3.72 18.85 -8.34
CA TRP A 255 -4.43 17.61 -8.07
C TRP A 255 -3.50 16.41 -8.01
N PHE A 256 -3.93 15.36 -7.31
CA PHE A 256 -3.12 14.17 -7.14
C PHE A 256 -3.97 12.91 -6.94
N ARG A 257 -3.49 11.77 -7.49
CA ARG A 257 -4.05 10.44 -7.21
C ARG A 257 -3.65 10.00 -5.81
N SER A 258 -4.51 10.25 -4.83
CA SER A 258 -4.18 10.21 -3.41
C SER A 258 -4.38 8.85 -2.76
N GLY A 259 -5.08 7.91 -3.42
CA GLY A 259 -5.28 6.54 -2.94
C GLY A 259 -5.17 5.56 -4.11
N CYS A 260 -4.00 4.93 -4.30
CA CYS A 260 -3.70 4.10 -5.45
C CYS A 260 -3.42 2.65 -5.04
N VAL A 261 -3.92 1.69 -5.81
CA VAL A 261 -3.74 0.26 -5.58
C VAL A 261 -3.05 -0.39 -6.78
N TRP A 262 -2.11 -1.29 -6.49
CA TRP A 262 -1.47 -2.17 -7.47
C TRP A 262 -1.50 -3.61 -7.01
N GLN A 263 -1.79 -4.51 -7.95
CA GLN A 263 -1.53 -5.92 -7.83
C GLN A 263 -0.06 -6.21 -8.13
N LEU A 264 0.61 -6.93 -7.26
CA LEU A 264 2.00 -7.36 -7.44
C LEU A 264 2.15 -8.85 -7.11
N GLY A 265 2.14 -9.71 -8.13
CA GLY A 265 2.07 -11.14 -7.94
C GLY A 265 0.78 -11.54 -7.20
N ARG A 266 0.90 -12.24 -6.07
CA ARG A 266 -0.24 -12.60 -5.21
C ARG A 266 -0.53 -11.55 -4.13
N GLY A 267 0.36 -10.56 -3.91
CA GLY A 267 0.17 -9.48 -2.95
C GLY A 267 -0.34 -8.20 -3.58
N ARG A 268 -0.53 -7.17 -2.75
CA ARG A 268 -1.01 -5.84 -3.16
C ARG A 268 -0.19 -4.76 -2.51
N VAL A 269 -0.12 -3.61 -3.17
CA VAL A 269 0.42 -2.35 -2.64
C VAL A 269 -0.68 -1.30 -2.68
N PHE A 270 -0.90 -0.62 -1.57
CA PHE A 270 -1.75 0.56 -1.47
C PHE A 270 -0.89 1.76 -1.11
N TYR A 271 -0.99 2.83 -1.89
CA TYR A 271 -0.39 4.12 -1.59
C TYR A 271 -1.46 5.11 -1.14
N PHE A 272 -1.21 5.80 -0.03
CA PHE A 272 -2.07 6.85 0.48
C PHE A 272 -1.26 8.12 0.74
N ARG A 273 -1.56 9.19 -0.04
CA ARG A 273 -0.77 10.42 -0.09
C ARG A 273 -0.76 11.23 1.22
N PRO A 274 -1.88 11.47 1.94
CA PRO A 274 -1.87 12.31 3.14
C PRO A 274 -0.90 11.83 4.21
N GLY A 275 -0.27 12.76 4.97
CA GLY A 275 0.49 12.34 6.14
C GLY A 275 1.88 12.92 6.35
N HIS A 276 2.12 14.20 5.96
CA HIS A 276 3.36 14.88 6.30
C HIS A 276 3.53 14.97 7.84
N GLU A 277 4.76 14.82 8.32
CA GLU A 277 5.08 14.71 9.76
C GLU A 277 4.79 15.97 10.57
N THR A 278 4.81 17.14 9.94
CA THR A 278 4.56 18.43 10.63
C THR A 278 3.08 18.78 10.71
N PHE A 279 2.20 18.03 10.03
CA PHE A 279 0.76 18.21 10.07
C PHE A 279 0.06 17.04 10.77
N PRO A 280 -0.96 17.29 11.63
CA PRO A 280 -1.57 16.25 12.46
C PRO A 280 -2.59 15.38 11.69
N VAL A 281 -2.29 14.98 10.46
CA VAL A 281 -3.18 14.24 9.57
C VAL A 281 -3.66 12.93 10.20
N TYR A 282 -2.80 12.20 10.89
CA TYR A 282 -3.16 10.94 11.54
C TYR A 282 -3.74 11.09 12.95
N LYS A 283 -4.10 12.32 13.35
CA LYS A 283 -5.05 12.59 14.45
C LYS A 283 -6.49 12.71 13.95
N GLU A 284 -6.66 12.84 12.63
CA GLU A 284 -7.96 12.89 11.98
C GLU A 284 -8.56 11.48 11.84
N LYS A 285 -9.87 11.36 12.11
CA LYS A 285 -10.56 10.06 12.10
C LYS A 285 -10.61 9.41 10.71
N ILE A 286 -10.78 10.22 9.65
CA ILE A 286 -10.97 9.69 8.29
C ILE A 286 -9.68 9.03 7.75
N PRO A 287 -8.48 9.66 7.79
CA PRO A 287 -7.24 9.01 7.40
C PRO A 287 -6.95 7.72 8.16
N LEU A 288 -7.16 7.71 9.47
CA LEU A 288 -6.99 6.51 10.29
C LEU A 288 -7.98 5.40 9.90
N LYS A 289 -9.23 5.75 9.60
CA LYS A 289 -10.24 4.79 9.13
C LYS A 289 -9.89 4.23 7.76
N ILE A 290 -9.36 5.03 6.86
CA ILE A 290 -8.87 4.57 5.54
C ILE A 290 -7.75 3.54 5.72
N ILE A 291 -6.78 3.79 6.61
CA ILE A 291 -5.69 2.86 6.90
C ILE A 291 -6.24 1.56 7.51
N GLU A 292 -7.16 1.63 8.47
CA GLU A 292 -7.81 0.44 9.05
C GLU A 292 -8.51 -0.40 7.97
N ASN A 293 -9.30 0.24 7.11
CA ASN A 293 -9.98 -0.42 6.02
C ASN A 293 -9.00 -1.07 5.05
N ALA A 294 -7.90 -0.37 4.72
CA ALA A 294 -6.84 -0.89 3.85
C ALA A 294 -6.17 -2.12 4.47
N VAL A 295 -5.84 -2.09 5.76
CA VAL A 295 -5.28 -3.25 6.49
C VAL A 295 -6.20 -4.46 6.37
N ARG A 296 -7.50 -4.30 6.67
CA ARG A 296 -8.47 -5.40 6.62
C ARG A 296 -8.65 -5.98 5.22
N TRP A 297 -8.71 -5.10 4.22
CA TRP A 297 -8.88 -5.52 2.83
C TRP A 297 -7.64 -6.20 2.26
N LEU A 298 -6.45 -5.68 2.60
CA LEU A 298 -5.18 -6.22 2.11
C LEU A 298 -4.86 -7.60 2.73
N ALA A 299 -5.24 -7.83 3.98
CA ALA A 299 -5.05 -9.09 4.68
C ALA A 299 -6.09 -10.16 4.31
N ALA A 300 -7.20 -9.79 3.66
CA ALA A 300 -8.24 -10.74 3.29
C ALA A 300 -7.73 -11.79 2.29
N PRO A 301 -8.04 -13.08 2.47
CA PRO A 301 -7.74 -14.11 1.49
C PRO A 301 -8.36 -13.79 0.13
N ARG A 302 -7.73 -14.26 -0.94
CA ARG A 302 -8.20 -14.11 -2.34
C ARG A 302 -8.79 -15.38 -2.83
#